data_dc982790478963ec30347b15706dd8b6
#
_entry.id   dc982790478963ec30347b15706dd8b6
#
_cell.length_a   1.000
_cell.length_b   1.000
_cell.length_c   1.000
_cell.angle_alpha   90.00
_cell.angle_beta   90.00
_cell.angle_gamma   90.00
#
_symmetry.space_group_name_H-M   'P 1'
#
loop_
_entity.id
_entity.type
_entity.pdbx_description
1 polymer ?
#
loop_
_entity_poly.entity_id
_entity_poly.type
_entity_poly.pdbx_seq_one_letter_code
_entity_poly.pdbx_strand_id
1 'polypeptide(L)'
;MFSLHIDTARTWRGGQNQVLLTVNGLREIGQRAALVAHPDGELRRRVAEGLELIPLAPLTEMDLSAGWRLSRMLKRLQPDVIHAHDPHGVAVAALARSMATGSTGSTGSAGARPPAIIASRRVDFHLKGNSLSRWKYRQVDCFVAASEAIRRMLLQDGVPADQAITVHEGIDMAHVRAAPPVNLHETFFLPHRAPVVGNVAALVPHKGQRYLVDAAHLVVQAVPDARFVILGEGELRDHVERQVREHHLEKHVFLPGFRTDVLGCIKGFDLFAMSSITEGLGTSLLDAMACSRAIVATEAGGIPEVVDPGVTGLLVPPRDPQRMAEAIIALLQDDTGRRQMGEAGFARVSERFTVERMVAETAAVYARVVGTRP
;
A
#
# COMPACT_ATOMS: atom_id res chain seq x y z
N MET A 1 10.53 12.73 -19.55
CA MET A 1 9.18 13.11 -19.09
C MET A 1 9.28 13.71 -17.69
N PHE A 2 8.41 14.67 -17.37
CA PHE A 2 8.37 15.27 -16.03
C PHE A 2 7.03 14.98 -15.36
N SER A 3 7.05 14.32 -14.20
CA SER A 3 5.89 14.00 -13.39
C SER A 3 5.87 14.79 -12.07
N LEU A 4 4.69 15.32 -11.72
CA LEU A 4 4.43 15.95 -10.43
C LEU A 4 3.54 15.04 -9.60
N HIS A 5 4.11 14.46 -8.55
CA HIS A 5 3.39 13.57 -7.65
C HIS A 5 2.72 14.34 -6.52
N ILE A 6 1.52 13.94 -6.11
CA ILE A 6 0.77 14.61 -5.02
C ILE A 6 0.30 13.54 -4.03
N ASP A 7 0.79 13.63 -2.79
CA ASP A 7 0.25 12.88 -1.64
C ASP A 7 0.17 13.83 -0.43
N THR A 8 -1.04 14.08 0.05
CA THR A 8 -1.30 15.07 1.11
C THR A 8 -1.49 14.44 2.50
N ALA A 9 -1.24 13.13 2.64
CA ALA A 9 -1.37 12.44 3.91
C ALA A 9 -0.33 12.90 4.94
N ARG A 10 -0.74 12.96 6.21
CA ARG A 10 0.16 13.27 7.34
C ARG A 10 0.84 12.02 7.89
N THR A 11 0.18 10.87 7.80
CA THR A 11 0.64 9.61 8.37
C THR A 11 1.57 8.86 7.40
N TRP A 12 2.33 7.90 7.93
CA TRP A 12 3.12 6.96 7.15
C TRP A 12 2.42 5.59 7.11
N ARG A 13 2.13 5.12 5.93
CA ARG A 13 1.56 3.79 5.66
C ARG A 13 2.18 3.22 4.38
N GLY A 14 1.84 1.98 4.02
CA GLY A 14 2.32 1.35 2.78
C GLY A 14 2.13 2.21 1.53
N GLY A 15 1.00 2.92 1.41
CA GLY A 15 0.76 3.83 0.30
C GLY A 15 1.80 4.94 0.14
N GLN A 16 2.20 5.61 1.23
CA GLN A 16 3.23 6.66 1.21
C GLN A 16 4.61 6.09 0.86
N ASN A 17 4.90 4.86 1.33
CA ASN A 17 6.11 4.16 0.91
C ASN A 17 6.12 3.91 -0.60
N GLN A 18 5.01 3.47 -1.17
CA GLN A 18 4.89 3.25 -2.62
C GLN A 18 5.04 4.55 -3.43
N VAL A 19 4.56 5.69 -2.90
CA VAL A 19 4.80 7.01 -3.53
C VAL A 19 6.30 7.29 -3.59
N LEU A 20 7.01 7.11 -2.47
CA LEU A 20 8.43 7.37 -2.38
C LEU A 20 9.24 6.46 -3.32
N LEU A 21 8.94 5.15 -3.33
CA LEU A 21 9.55 4.18 -4.23
C LEU A 21 9.31 4.53 -5.70
N THR A 22 8.09 4.95 -6.06
CA THR A 22 7.75 5.36 -7.43
C THR A 22 8.54 6.60 -7.84
N VAL A 23 8.57 7.64 -7.00
CA VAL A 23 9.25 8.90 -7.30
C VAL A 23 10.76 8.70 -7.43
N ASN A 24 11.37 7.97 -6.51
CA ASN A 24 12.81 7.68 -6.55
C ASN A 24 13.17 6.82 -7.79
N GLY A 25 12.43 5.75 -8.04
CA GLY A 25 12.69 4.87 -9.17
C GLY A 25 12.52 5.56 -10.53
N LEU A 26 11.53 6.47 -10.68
CA LEU A 26 11.41 7.29 -11.89
C LEU A 26 12.63 8.17 -12.10
N ARG A 27 13.22 8.74 -11.04
CA ARG A 27 14.45 9.53 -11.12
C ARG A 27 15.66 8.68 -11.49
N GLU A 28 15.76 7.46 -10.96
CA GLU A 28 16.82 6.49 -11.27
C GLU A 28 16.84 6.09 -12.74
N ILE A 29 15.66 6.00 -13.39
CA ILE A 29 15.56 5.77 -14.84
C ILE A 29 15.65 7.06 -15.66
N GLY A 30 16.13 8.17 -15.08
CA GLY A 30 16.42 9.43 -15.77
C GLY A 30 15.18 10.33 -16.04
N GLN A 31 14.03 10.05 -15.45
CA GLN A 31 12.87 10.94 -15.55
C GLN A 31 12.92 12.04 -14.48
N ARG A 32 12.45 13.22 -14.81
CA ARG A 32 12.26 14.28 -13.81
C ARG A 32 11.00 14.00 -13.00
N ALA A 33 11.11 14.03 -11.67
CA ALA A 33 9.98 13.91 -10.77
C ALA A 33 10.08 14.97 -9.65
N ALA A 34 8.91 15.51 -9.25
CA ALA A 34 8.76 16.40 -8.10
C ALA A 34 7.62 15.89 -7.22
N LEU A 35 7.66 16.19 -5.92
CA LEU A 35 6.70 15.74 -4.95
C LEU A 35 6.01 16.90 -4.23
N VAL A 36 4.69 16.92 -4.28
CA VAL A 36 3.83 17.77 -3.44
C VAL A 36 3.42 16.94 -2.24
N ALA A 37 3.80 17.39 -1.04
CA ALA A 37 3.51 16.68 0.21
C ALA A 37 3.04 17.63 1.30
N HIS A 38 2.32 17.06 2.30
CA HIS A 38 1.92 17.84 3.48
C HIS A 38 3.16 18.34 4.24
N PRO A 39 3.24 19.64 4.63
CA PRO A 39 4.42 20.20 5.30
C PRO A 39 4.79 19.50 6.61
N ASP A 40 3.80 18.99 7.35
CA ASP A 40 4.00 18.25 8.61
C ASP A 40 3.87 16.73 8.42
N GLY A 41 3.84 16.25 7.16
CA GLY A 41 3.65 14.83 6.84
C GLY A 41 4.93 14.00 6.96
N GLU A 42 4.77 12.73 7.32
CA GLU A 42 5.88 11.77 7.42
C GLU A 42 6.56 11.51 6.06
N LEU A 43 5.81 11.59 4.96
CA LEU A 43 6.37 11.43 3.61
C LEU A 43 7.46 12.49 3.36
N ARG A 44 7.21 13.77 3.71
CA ARG A 44 8.19 14.85 3.58
C ARG A 44 9.50 14.58 4.34
N ARG A 45 9.39 14.00 5.55
CA ARG A 45 10.57 13.74 6.40
C ARG A 45 11.48 12.63 5.85
N ARG A 46 10.95 11.79 4.95
CA ARG A 46 11.64 10.61 4.40
C ARG A 46 12.12 10.79 2.97
N VAL A 47 11.88 11.95 2.40
CA VAL A 47 12.33 12.29 1.04
C VAL A 47 13.86 12.36 0.99
N ALA A 48 14.45 11.72 -0.02
CA ALA A 48 15.89 11.77 -0.27
C ALA A 48 16.33 13.18 -0.67
N GLU A 49 17.58 13.51 -0.39
CA GLU A 49 18.19 14.77 -0.82
C GLU A 49 18.10 14.92 -2.35
N GLY A 50 17.90 16.17 -2.80
CA GLY A 50 17.83 16.49 -4.24
C GLY A 50 16.50 16.18 -4.93
N LEU A 51 15.45 15.74 -4.21
CA LEU A 51 14.10 15.72 -4.75
C LEU A 51 13.43 17.08 -4.59
N GLU A 52 12.88 17.62 -5.71
CA GLU A 52 12.09 18.86 -5.67
C GLU A 52 10.81 18.63 -4.85
N LEU A 53 10.76 19.20 -3.64
CA LEU A 53 9.68 19.04 -2.69
C LEU A 53 8.88 20.32 -2.55
N ILE A 54 7.56 20.22 -2.72
CA ILE A 54 6.61 21.32 -2.71
C ILE A 54 5.65 21.14 -1.54
N PRO A 55 5.68 22.03 -0.52
CA PRO A 55 4.76 21.91 0.60
C PRO A 55 3.35 22.37 0.20
N LEU A 56 2.34 21.51 0.43
CA LEU A 56 0.93 21.84 0.23
C LEU A 56 0.07 21.11 1.26
N ALA A 57 -0.78 21.85 1.97
CA ALA A 57 -1.69 21.32 2.97
C ALA A 57 -3.13 21.76 2.64
N PRO A 58 -3.86 21.02 1.80
CA PRO A 58 -5.25 21.34 1.55
C PRO A 58 -6.08 21.09 2.82
N LEU A 59 -6.93 22.05 3.18
CA LEU A 59 -7.82 21.94 4.35
C LEU A 59 -9.03 21.05 4.07
N THR A 60 -9.50 21.05 2.83
CA THR A 60 -10.65 20.26 2.36
C THR A 60 -10.40 19.73 0.95
N GLU A 61 -11.25 18.81 0.47
CA GLU A 61 -11.18 18.35 -0.93
C GLU A 61 -11.40 19.49 -1.95
N MET A 62 -12.10 20.57 -1.58
CA MET A 62 -12.39 21.73 -2.43
C MET A 62 -11.64 22.99 -1.97
N ASP A 63 -10.41 22.84 -1.56
CA ASP A 63 -9.57 23.98 -1.18
C ASP A 63 -9.12 24.78 -2.42
N LEU A 64 -9.89 25.83 -2.72
CA LEU A 64 -9.61 26.71 -3.86
C LEU A 64 -8.24 27.42 -3.73
N SER A 65 -7.79 27.69 -2.48
CA SER A 65 -6.50 28.33 -2.24
C SER A 65 -5.33 27.39 -2.58
N ALA A 66 -5.46 26.11 -2.19
CA ALA A 66 -4.50 25.07 -2.56
C ALA A 66 -4.52 24.84 -4.08
N GLY A 67 -5.69 24.78 -4.69
CA GLY A 67 -5.86 24.70 -6.15
C GLY A 67 -5.18 25.86 -6.88
N TRP A 68 -5.38 27.10 -6.42
CA TRP A 68 -4.75 28.28 -7.01
C TRP A 68 -3.22 28.29 -6.85
N ARG A 69 -2.71 27.95 -5.66
CA ARG A 69 -1.26 27.82 -5.44
C ARG A 69 -0.66 26.78 -6.38
N LEU A 70 -1.26 25.61 -6.48
CA LEU A 70 -0.79 24.56 -7.37
C LEU A 70 -0.91 24.98 -8.84
N SER A 71 -1.96 25.70 -9.27
CA SER A 71 -2.11 26.18 -10.64
C SER A 71 -0.96 27.13 -11.06
N ARG A 72 -0.51 28.01 -10.16
CA ARG A 72 0.67 28.87 -10.41
C ARG A 72 1.95 28.05 -10.56
N MET A 73 2.07 26.97 -9.79
CA MET A 73 3.21 26.05 -9.88
C MET A 73 3.19 25.26 -11.19
N LEU A 74 2.02 24.79 -11.63
CA LEU A 74 1.87 24.11 -12.92
C LEU A 74 2.33 25.00 -14.09
N LYS A 75 1.99 26.29 -14.05
CA LYS A 75 2.43 27.27 -15.07
C LYS A 75 3.95 27.47 -15.08
N ARG A 76 4.59 27.39 -13.92
CA ARG A 76 6.05 27.54 -13.78
C ARG A 76 6.80 26.26 -14.13
N LEU A 77 6.33 25.14 -13.64
CA LEU A 77 7.02 23.85 -13.72
C LEU A 77 6.74 23.11 -15.03
N GLN A 78 5.55 23.27 -15.59
CA GLN A 78 5.08 22.63 -16.83
C GLN A 78 5.29 21.10 -16.83
N PRO A 79 4.75 20.36 -15.82
CA PRO A 79 4.86 18.90 -15.84
C PRO A 79 4.03 18.32 -16.98
N ASP A 80 4.48 17.18 -17.51
CA ASP A 80 3.72 16.39 -18.49
C ASP A 80 2.55 15.68 -17.81
N VAL A 81 2.77 15.23 -16.55
CA VAL A 81 1.85 14.39 -15.77
C VAL A 81 1.73 14.95 -14.35
N ILE A 82 0.49 14.97 -13.84
CA ILE A 82 0.21 15.07 -12.40
C ILE A 82 -0.26 13.70 -11.93
N HIS A 83 0.49 13.06 -11.04
CA HIS A 83 0.10 11.77 -10.46
C HIS A 83 -0.37 11.96 -9.02
N ALA A 84 -1.67 11.90 -8.79
CA ALA A 84 -2.28 12.03 -7.48
C ALA A 84 -2.42 10.66 -6.80
N HIS A 85 -1.96 10.55 -5.56
CA HIS A 85 -1.92 9.29 -4.81
C HIS A 85 -2.99 9.17 -3.72
N ASP A 86 -3.70 10.25 -3.44
CA ASP A 86 -4.81 10.29 -2.48
C ASP A 86 -6.01 11.11 -3.02
N PRO A 87 -7.23 10.95 -2.47
CA PRO A 87 -8.43 11.63 -2.95
C PRO A 87 -8.37 13.16 -2.89
N HIS A 88 -7.67 13.73 -1.91
CA HIS A 88 -7.47 15.19 -1.80
C HIS A 88 -6.52 15.68 -2.89
N GLY A 89 -5.45 14.93 -3.16
CA GLY A 89 -4.51 15.20 -4.25
C GLY A 89 -5.21 15.22 -5.62
N VAL A 90 -6.13 14.28 -5.88
CA VAL A 90 -6.94 14.27 -7.10
C VAL A 90 -7.78 15.54 -7.21
N ALA A 91 -8.45 15.96 -6.14
CA ALA A 91 -9.31 17.14 -6.15
C ALA A 91 -8.50 18.42 -6.40
N VAL A 92 -7.36 18.57 -5.70
CA VAL A 92 -6.47 19.75 -5.87
C VAL A 92 -5.85 19.76 -7.27
N ALA A 93 -5.46 18.60 -7.83
CA ALA A 93 -4.95 18.51 -9.21
C ALA A 93 -6.01 18.94 -10.23
N ALA A 94 -7.25 18.49 -10.07
CA ALA A 94 -8.38 18.85 -10.94
C ALA A 94 -8.67 20.35 -10.89
N LEU A 95 -8.74 20.94 -9.68
CA LEU A 95 -8.89 22.38 -9.49
C LEU A 95 -7.76 23.18 -10.13
N ALA A 96 -6.52 22.78 -9.86
CA ALA A 96 -5.33 23.47 -10.37
C ALA A 96 -5.26 23.45 -11.90
N ARG A 97 -5.56 22.30 -12.53
CA ARG A 97 -5.62 22.17 -13.99
C ARG A 97 -6.70 23.08 -14.58
N SER A 98 -7.91 23.07 -14.01
CA SER A 98 -9.01 23.93 -14.48
C SER A 98 -8.68 25.41 -14.37
N MET A 99 -8.03 25.85 -13.26
CA MET A 99 -7.63 27.25 -13.07
C MET A 99 -6.45 27.65 -13.99
N ALA A 100 -5.56 26.71 -14.30
CA ALA A 100 -4.44 26.95 -15.20
C ALA A 100 -4.90 27.17 -16.64
N THR A 101 -5.89 26.39 -17.11
CA THR A 101 -6.46 26.48 -18.47
C THR A 101 -7.46 27.62 -18.63
N GLY A 102 -8.29 27.91 -17.63
CA GLY A 102 -9.29 29.00 -17.68
C GLY A 102 -8.71 30.42 -17.66
N SER A 103 -7.43 30.58 -17.34
CA SER A 103 -6.70 31.89 -17.28
C SER A 103 -6.02 32.27 -18.60
N THR A 104 -6.20 31.49 -19.67
CA THR A 104 -5.62 31.80 -21.00
C THR A 104 -6.51 32.69 -21.85
N GLY A 105 -7.07 33.75 -21.26
CA GLY A 105 -7.54 34.91 -22.01
C GLY A 105 -6.32 35.69 -22.54
N SER A 106 -6.06 35.57 -23.83
CA SER A 106 -5.33 36.45 -24.72
C SER A 106 -3.80 36.71 -24.63
N THR A 107 -3.01 36.14 -23.69
CA THR A 107 -1.52 36.41 -23.68
C THR A 107 -0.64 35.25 -23.22
N GLY A 108 -1.14 34.00 -23.16
CA GLY A 108 -0.31 32.82 -22.86
C GLY A 108 0.25 32.20 -24.14
N SER A 109 1.52 31.79 -24.13
CA SER A 109 2.17 31.11 -25.26
C SER A 109 1.25 30.03 -25.84
N ALA A 110 0.82 30.24 -27.08
CA ALA A 110 0.04 29.28 -27.83
C ALA A 110 0.84 27.98 -27.94
N GLY A 111 0.43 26.89 -27.24
CA GLY A 111 1.03 25.57 -27.42
C GLY A 111 1.27 24.69 -26.20
N ALA A 112 1.25 25.19 -24.98
CA ALA A 112 1.48 24.33 -23.82
C ALA A 112 0.24 23.48 -23.48
N ARG A 113 0.30 22.18 -23.69
CA ARG A 113 -0.76 21.22 -23.29
C ARG A 113 -0.90 21.19 -21.78
N PRO A 114 -2.14 21.16 -21.24
CA PRO A 114 -2.31 20.96 -19.80
C PRO A 114 -1.80 19.56 -19.39
N PRO A 115 -1.23 19.40 -18.18
CA PRO A 115 -0.73 18.11 -17.72
C PRO A 115 -1.83 17.05 -17.67
N ALA A 116 -1.45 15.79 -17.93
CA ALA A 116 -2.34 14.66 -17.71
C ALA A 116 -2.54 14.42 -16.21
N ILE A 117 -3.75 14.11 -15.77
CA ILE A 117 -4.04 13.72 -14.39
C ILE A 117 -4.16 12.21 -14.31
N ILE A 118 -3.26 11.58 -13.57
CA ILE A 118 -3.28 10.17 -13.24
C ILE A 118 -3.62 10.03 -11.75
N ALA A 119 -4.49 9.10 -11.42
CA ALA A 119 -4.89 8.82 -10.04
C ALA A 119 -4.50 7.40 -9.64
N SER A 120 -3.63 7.23 -8.63
CA SER A 120 -3.42 5.94 -8.00
C SER A 120 -4.62 5.51 -7.18
N ARG A 121 -4.97 4.23 -7.29
CA ARG A 121 -6.00 3.59 -6.50
C ARG A 121 -5.40 2.37 -5.79
N ARG A 122 -5.26 2.48 -4.44
CA ARG A 122 -4.61 1.47 -3.58
C ARG A 122 -5.56 0.82 -2.58
N VAL A 123 -6.82 1.27 -2.57
CA VAL A 123 -7.86 0.79 -1.67
C VAL A 123 -9.05 0.27 -2.45
N ASP A 124 -9.64 -0.81 -1.98
CA ASP A 124 -10.79 -1.49 -2.58
C ASP A 124 -12.15 -0.95 -2.09
N PHE A 125 -12.26 0.38 -2.01
CA PHE A 125 -13.53 1.06 -1.75
C PHE A 125 -14.02 1.71 -3.04
N HIS A 126 -15.31 1.55 -3.33
CA HIS A 126 -15.97 2.18 -4.47
C HIS A 126 -15.80 3.71 -4.50
N LEU A 127 -15.81 4.28 -5.68
CA LEU A 127 -15.82 5.72 -5.85
C LEU A 127 -17.12 6.30 -5.29
N LYS A 128 -17.03 7.34 -4.46
CA LYS A 128 -18.24 7.98 -3.91
C LYS A 128 -19.09 8.56 -5.02
N GLY A 129 -20.39 8.24 -5.03
CA GLY A 129 -21.33 8.66 -6.07
C GLY A 129 -21.85 10.09 -5.95
N ASN A 130 -21.34 10.93 -5.03
CA ASN A 130 -21.77 12.31 -4.91
C ASN A 130 -21.25 13.19 -6.07
N SER A 131 -21.88 14.36 -6.29
CA SER A 131 -21.58 15.26 -7.40
C SER A 131 -20.12 15.72 -7.43
N LEU A 132 -19.51 15.98 -6.27
CA LEU A 132 -18.12 16.40 -6.15
C LEU A 132 -17.15 15.27 -6.57
N SER A 133 -17.37 14.06 -6.07
CA SER A 133 -16.57 12.89 -6.46
C SER A 133 -16.68 12.62 -7.96
N ARG A 134 -17.89 12.65 -8.50
CA ARG A 134 -18.11 12.50 -9.96
C ARG A 134 -17.39 13.57 -10.75
N TRP A 135 -17.45 14.83 -10.32
CA TRP A 135 -16.73 15.91 -10.99
C TRP A 135 -15.22 15.70 -10.99
N LYS A 136 -14.61 15.44 -9.82
CA LYS A 136 -13.15 15.29 -9.72
C LYS A 136 -12.63 14.06 -10.47
N TYR A 137 -13.33 12.93 -10.40
CA TYR A 137 -12.89 11.71 -11.07
C TYR A 137 -13.10 11.74 -12.59
N ARG A 138 -14.04 12.55 -13.11
CA ARG A 138 -14.11 12.85 -14.55
C ARG A 138 -12.92 13.65 -15.09
N GLN A 139 -12.17 14.32 -14.22
CA GLN A 139 -10.97 15.03 -14.62
C GLN A 139 -9.73 14.11 -14.70
N VAL A 140 -9.83 12.87 -14.27
CA VAL A 140 -8.74 11.89 -14.29
C VAL A 140 -8.64 11.30 -15.69
N ASP A 141 -7.46 11.40 -16.29
CA ASP A 141 -7.20 10.88 -17.62
C ASP A 141 -6.90 9.36 -17.57
N CYS A 142 -6.32 8.86 -16.45
CA CYS A 142 -6.08 7.45 -16.23
C CYS A 142 -6.01 7.12 -14.75
N PHE A 143 -6.58 5.97 -14.36
CA PHE A 143 -6.43 5.39 -13.03
C PHE A 143 -5.36 4.30 -13.07
N VAL A 144 -4.43 4.35 -12.12
CA VAL A 144 -3.46 3.29 -11.83
C VAL A 144 -3.98 2.50 -10.65
N ALA A 145 -4.50 1.32 -10.89
CA ALA A 145 -5.00 0.38 -9.89
C ALA A 145 -3.86 -0.50 -9.37
N ALA A 146 -3.71 -0.61 -8.04
CA ALA A 146 -2.66 -1.43 -7.42
C ALA A 146 -2.87 -2.94 -7.61
N SER A 147 -4.08 -3.36 -8.03
CA SER A 147 -4.43 -4.75 -8.32
C SER A 147 -5.52 -4.84 -9.39
N GLU A 148 -5.65 -6.01 -10.01
CA GLU A 148 -6.75 -6.26 -10.94
C GLU A 148 -8.11 -6.27 -10.24
N ALA A 149 -8.15 -6.64 -8.96
CA ALA A 149 -9.35 -6.52 -8.13
C ALA A 149 -9.82 -5.06 -8.04
N ILE A 150 -8.90 -4.13 -7.77
CA ILE A 150 -9.22 -2.69 -7.76
C ILE A 150 -9.62 -2.21 -9.15
N ARG A 151 -8.93 -2.66 -10.20
CA ARG A 151 -9.29 -2.31 -11.58
C ARG A 151 -10.71 -2.74 -11.91
N ARG A 152 -11.08 -3.98 -11.60
CA ARG A 152 -12.47 -4.48 -11.78
C ARG A 152 -13.50 -3.64 -11.05
N MET A 153 -13.20 -3.22 -9.82
CA MET A 153 -14.07 -2.33 -9.04
C MET A 153 -14.22 -0.97 -9.72
N LEU A 154 -13.15 -0.37 -10.24
CA LEU A 154 -13.23 0.89 -11.00
C LEU A 154 -14.10 0.77 -12.26
N LEU A 155 -14.02 -0.35 -12.97
CA LEU A 155 -14.90 -0.63 -14.12
C LEU A 155 -16.38 -0.73 -13.72
N GLN A 156 -16.66 -1.36 -12.57
CA GLN A 156 -18.02 -1.41 -11.98
C GLN A 156 -18.52 -0.02 -11.58
N ASP A 157 -17.62 0.88 -11.15
CA ASP A 157 -17.94 2.28 -10.84
C ASP A 157 -18.12 3.14 -12.11
N GLY A 158 -18.01 2.54 -13.31
CA GLY A 158 -18.23 3.21 -14.59
C GLY A 158 -16.98 3.89 -15.17
N VAL A 159 -15.78 3.60 -14.67
CA VAL A 159 -14.52 4.06 -15.29
C VAL A 159 -14.32 3.28 -16.60
N PRO A 160 -14.05 3.96 -17.74
CA PRO A 160 -13.76 3.29 -19.00
C PRO A 160 -12.54 2.34 -18.91
N ALA A 161 -12.60 1.21 -19.60
CA ALA A 161 -11.57 0.16 -19.49
C ALA A 161 -10.18 0.62 -19.96
N ASP A 162 -10.13 1.54 -20.92
CA ASP A 162 -8.92 2.16 -21.43
C ASP A 162 -8.33 3.23 -20.49
N GLN A 163 -9.11 3.70 -19.52
CA GLN A 163 -8.68 4.64 -18.47
C GLN A 163 -8.33 3.95 -17.14
N ALA A 164 -8.45 2.64 -17.00
CA ALA A 164 -8.08 1.90 -15.80
C ALA A 164 -7.02 0.85 -16.13
N ILE A 165 -5.81 1.05 -15.60
CA ILE A 165 -4.65 0.20 -15.85
C ILE A 165 -4.16 -0.36 -14.53
N THR A 166 -3.88 -1.66 -14.47
CA THR A 166 -3.25 -2.29 -13.31
C THR A 166 -1.75 -2.09 -13.36
N VAL A 167 -1.17 -1.55 -12.30
CA VAL A 167 0.26 -1.54 -12.01
C VAL A 167 0.42 -2.00 -10.56
N HIS A 168 0.95 -3.19 -10.37
CA HIS A 168 1.16 -3.74 -9.05
C HIS A 168 2.19 -2.93 -8.27
N GLU A 169 2.00 -2.85 -6.96
CA GLU A 169 2.97 -2.24 -6.05
C GLU A 169 4.24 -3.08 -5.99
N GLY A 170 5.38 -2.41 -5.80
CA GLY A 170 6.68 -3.04 -5.79
C GLY A 170 7.37 -3.00 -4.43
N ILE A 171 8.30 -3.94 -4.23
CA ILE A 171 9.16 -3.98 -3.06
C ILE A 171 10.62 -3.76 -3.46
N ASP A 172 11.34 -3.00 -2.64
CA ASP A 172 12.78 -2.82 -2.75
C ASP A 172 13.51 -4.03 -2.15
N MET A 173 13.92 -4.95 -3.02
CA MET A 173 14.63 -6.17 -2.63
C MET A 173 16.00 -5.90 -2.02
N ALA A 174 16.66 -4.80 -2.37
CA ALA A 174 17.94 -4.40 -1.78
C ALA A 174 17.74 -3.94 -0.34
N HIS A 175 16.72 -3.13 -0.09
CA HIS A 175 16.35 -2.69 1.26
C HIS A 175 15.94 -3.86 2.16
N VAL A 176 15.17 -4.82 1.63
CA VAL A 176 14.83 -6.05 2.38
C VAL A 176 16.08 -6.83 2.76
N ARG A 177 17.01 -7.03 1.82
CA ARG A 177 18.28 -7.75 2.11
C ARG A 177 19.12 -7.05 3.16
N ALA A 178 19.24 -5.73 3.08
CA ALA A 178 20.05 -4.91 3.99
C ALA A 178 19.48 -4.83 5.42
N ALA A 179 18.18 -5.00 5.60
CA ALA A 179 17.54 -4.91 6.91
C ALA A 179 18.08 -6.02 7.85
N PRO A 180 18.64 -5.68 9.03
CA PRO A 180 19.13 -6.68 9.98
C PRO A 180 17.94 -7.46 10.59
N PRO A 181 18.06 -8.77 10.81
CA PRO A 181 17.04 -9.55 11.49
C PRO A 181 16.92 -9.13 12.97
N VAL A 182 15.70 -9.12 13.50
CA VAL A 182 15.42 -8.88 14.92
C VAL A 182 15.22 -10.22 15.62
N ASN A 183 15.90 -10.41 16.76
CA ASN A 183 15.64 -11.55 17.63
C ASN A 183 14.34 -11.30 18.41
N LEU A 184 13.23 -11.85 17.93
CA LEU A 184 11.90 -11.63 18.51
C LEU A 184 11.79 -12.23 19.91
N HIS A 185 12.46 -13.36 20.17
CA HIS A 185 12.43 -14.03 21.47
C HIS A 185 13.03 -13.14 22.56
N GLU A 186 14.14 -12.48 22.28
CA GLU A 186 14.74 -11.51 23.20
C GLU A 186 13.93 -10.20 23.25
N THR A 187 13.54 -9.67 22.07
CA THR A 187 12.90 -8.36 21.97
C THR A 187 11.53 -8.32 22.65
N PHE A 188 10.78 -9.41 22.57
CA PHE A 188 9.40 -9.49 23.11
C PHE A 188 9.29 -10.49 24.28
N PHE A 189 10.42 -10.94 24.82
CA PHE A 189 10.46 -11.89 25.94
C PHE A 189 9.65 -13.15 25.70
N LEU A 190 9.71 -13.67 24.46
CA LEU A 190 9.00 -14.89 24.09
C LEU A 190 9.77 -16.13 24.57
N PRO A 191 9.08 -17.25 24.88
CA PRO A 191 9.74 -18.50 25.23
C PRO A 191 10.70 -18.96 24.12
N HIS A 192 11.85 -19.48 24.53
CA HIS A 192 12.85 -19.96 23.59
C HIS A 192 12.25 -21.05 22.65
N ARG A 193 12.43 -20.90 21.35
CA ARG A 193 11.91 -21.78 20.28
C ARG A 193 10.38 -21.80 20.10
N ALA A 194 9.64 -20.91 20.77
CA ALA A 194 8.21 -20.77 20.49
C ALA A 194 8.01 -20.36 19.02
N PRO A 195 7.15 -21.05 18.24
CA PRO A 195 6.87 -20.62 16.88
C PRO A 195 6.13 -19.30 16.88
N VAL A 196 6.56 -18.35 16.01
CA VAL A 196 6.04 -16.99 15.96
C VAL A 196 5.24 -16.75 14.69
N VAL A 197 3.95 -16.49 14.85
CA VAL A 197 3.06 -16.02 13.78
C VAL A 197 3.02 -14.50 13.81
N GLY A 198 3.48 -13.86 12.73
CA GLY A 198 3.53 -12.42 12.61
C GLY A 198 2.38 -11.83 11.81
N ASN A 199 1.93 -10.64 12.20
CA ASN A 199 1.02 -9.80 11.41
C ASN A 199 1.56 -8.37 11.39
N VAL A 200 1.49 -7.71 10.24
CA VAL A 200 1.89 -6.31 10.09
C VAL A 200 0.78 -5.55 9.39
N ALA A 201 0.01 -4.77 10.15
CA ALA A 201 -1.06 -3.95 9.60
C ALA A 201 -1.51 -2.87 10.59
N ALA A 202 -2.09 -1.78 10.07
CA ALA A 202 -2.80 -0.82 10.91
C ALA A 202 -3.98 -1.50 11.63
N LEU A 203 -4.24 -1.15 12.89
CA LEU A 203 -5.36 -1.68 13.69
C LEU A 203 -6.65 -0.93 13.34
N VAL A 204 -7.25 -1.30 12.19
CA VAL A 204 -8.45 -0.67 11.64
C VAL A 204 -9.44 -1.74 11.16
N PRO A 205 -10.76 -1.44 11.05
CA PRO A 205 -11.80 -2.46 10.85
C PRO A 205 -11.56 -3.42 9.67
N HIS A 206 -11.12 -2.90 8.53
CA HIS A 206 -10.96 -3.71 7.32
C HIS A 206 -9.75 -4.66 7.35
N LYS A 207 -8.81 -4.48 8.29
CA LYS A 207 -7.65 -5.40 8.47
C LYS A 207 -7.99 -6.65 9.29
N GLY A 208 -9.13 -6.67 9.96
CA GLY A 208 -9.72 -7.87 10.54
C GLY A 208 -8.93 -8.57 11.63
N GLN A 209 -8.05 -7.86 12.37
CA GLN A 209 -7.23 -8.47 13.44
C GLN A 209 -8.06 -9.21 14.49
N ARG A 210 -9.32 -8.83 14.69
CA ARG A 210 -10.24 -9.57 15.56
C ARG A 210 -10.35 -11.05 15.17
N TYR A 211 -10.42 -11.34 13.88
CA TYR A 211 -10.49 -12.72 13.39
C TYR A 211 -9.16 -13.47 13.54
N LEU A 212 -8.04 -12.75 13.50
CA LEU A 212 -6.74 -13.33 13.81
C LEU A 212 -6.61 -13.67 15.28
N VAL A 213 -7.16 -12.86 16.19
CA VAL A 213 -7.19 -13.15 17.64
C VAL A 213 -8.10 -14.33 17.94
N ASP A 214 -9.29 -14.39 17.28
CA ASP A 214 -10.17 -15.57 17.39
C ASP A 214 -9.46 -16.85 16.87
N ALA A 215 -8.75 -16.75 15.75
CA ALA A 215 -7.94 -17.85 15.22
C ALA A 215 -6.80 -18.23 16.18
N ALA A 216 -6.12 -17.27 16.78
CA ALA A 216 -5.05 -17.51 17.74
C ALA A 216 -5.55 -18.31 18.95
N HIS A 217 -6.76 -18.06 19.42
CA HIS A 217 -7.38 -18.85 20.50
C HIS A 217 -7.48 -20.34 20.13
N LEU A 218 -7.87 -20.65 18.89
CA LEU A 218 -7.95 -22.03 18.40
C LEU A 218 -6.55 -22.63 18.15
N VAL A 219 -5.63 -21.86 17.62
CA VAL A 219 -4.25 -22.30 17.37
C VAL A 219 -3.54 -22.67 18.65
N VAL A 220 -3.67 -21.89 19.72
CA VAL A 220 -3.01 -22.15 21.02
C VAL A 220 -3.53 -23.44 21.67
N GLN A 221 -4.76 -23.85 21.41
CA GLN A 221 -5.26 -25.16 21.88
C GLN A 221 -4.56 -26.34 21.21
N ALA A 222 -4.16 -26.21 19.94
CA ALA A 222 -3.48 -27.27 19.17
C ALA A 222 -1.95 -27.15 19.23
N VAL A 223 -1.41 -25.93 19.34
CA VAL A 223 0.02 -25.59 19.40
C VAL A 223 0.24 -24.63 20.59
N PRO A 224 0.32 -25.15 21.82
CA PRO A 224 0.37 -24.34 23.05
C PRO A 224 1.57 -23.39 23.13
N ASP A 225 2.64 -23.70 22.41
CA ASP A 225 3.84 -22.85 22.38
C ASP A 225 3.75 -21.71 21.34
N ALA A 226 2.73 -21.67 20.50
CA ALA A 226 2.60 -20.63 19.49
C ALA A 226 2.47 -19.22 20.10
N ARG A 227 3.14 -18.25 19.48
CA ARG A 227 3.08 -16.83 19.84
C ARG A 227 2.68 -16.01 18.61
N PHE A 228 1.87 -15.00 18.83
CA PHE A 228 1.39 -14.08 17.81
C PHE A 228 1.97 -12.70 18.09
N VAL A 229 2.61 -12.09 17.09
CA VAL A 229 3.14 -10.73 17.18
C VAL A 229 2.44 -9.86 16.13
N ILE A 230 1.59 -8.95 16.58
CA ILE A 230 0.79 -8.07 15.73
C ILE A 230 1.41 -6.67 15.78
N LEU A 231 2.13 -6.30 14.71
CA LEU A 231 2.81 -5.01 14.58
C LEU A 231 1.88 -3.99 13.90
N GLY A 232 1.76 -2.82 14.49
CA GLY A 232 1.01 -1.70 13.98
C GLY A 232 0.23 -0.96 15.06
N GLU A 233 -0.34 0.16 14.68
CA GLU A 233 -1.17 1.03 15.51
C GLU A 233 -2.48 1.36 14.80
N GLY A 234 -3.49 1.76 15.57
CA GLY A 234 -4.77 2.19 15.01
C GLY A 234 -5.87 2.27 16.05
N GLU A 235 -7.02 2.74 15.62
CA GLU A 235 -8.19 3.01 16.47
C GLU A 235 -8.77 1.77 17.17
N LEU A 236 -8.48 0.57 16.67
CA LEU A 236 -8.97 -0.69 17.24
C LEU A 236 -8.03 -1.30 18.29
N ARG A 237 -6.92 -0.64 18.68
CA ARG A 237 -5.97 -1.19 19.63
C ARG A 237 -6.64 -1.68 20.90
N ASP A 238 -7.39 -0.82 21.59
CA ASP A 238 -8.07 -1.15 22.84
C ASP A 238 -9.08 -2.30 22.69
N HIS A 239 -9.72 -2.37 21.51
CA HIS A 239 -10.64 -3.46 21.21
C HIS A 239 -9.92 -4.80 21.06
N VAL A 240 -8.82 -4.84 20.32
CA VAL A 240 -8.00 -6.04 20.14
C VAL A 240 -7.39 -6.50 21.46
N GLU A 241 -6.86 -5.58 22.29
CA GLU A 241 -6.30 -5.90 23.60
C GLU A 241 -7.37 -6.45 24.56
N ARG A 242 -8.59 -5.93 24.51
CA ARG A 242 -9.71 -6.47 25.29
C ARG A 242 -10.05 -7.88 24.87
N GLN A 243 -10.14 -8.16 23.56
CA GLN A 243 -10.41 -9.48 23.01
C GLN A 243 -9.32 -10.49 23.41
N VAL A 244 -8.05 -10.07 23.40
CA VAL A 244 -6.91 -10.89 23.88
C VAL A 244 -7.14 -11.31 25.34
N ARG A 245 -7.59 -10.39 26.21
CA ARG A 245 -7.91 -10.70 27.64
C ARG A 245 -9.13 -11.61 27.78
N GLU A 246 -10.18 -11.38 26.99
CA GLU A 246 -11.40 -12.20 27.01
C GLU A 246 -11.13 -13.67 26.60
N HIS A 247 -10.15 -13.87 25.72
CA HIS A 247 -9.70 -15.22 25.32
C HIS A 247 -8.54 -15.77 26.16
N HIS A 248 -8.09 -15.07 27.21
CA HIS A 248 -6.96 -15.46 28.07
C HIS A 248 -5.65 -15.67 27.29
N LEU A 249 -5.40 -14.83 26.29
CA LEU A 249 -4.25 -14.92 25.35
C LEU A 249 -3.10 -13.98 25.68
N GLU A 250 -3.04 -13.34 26.85
CA GLU A 250 -2.04 -12.32 27.22
C GLU A 250 -0.60 -12.83 27.16
N LYS A 251 -0.40 -14.16 27.27
CA LYS A 251 0.91 -14.82 27.14
C LYS A 251 1.21 -15.29 25.71
N HIS A 252 0.26 -15.16 24.79
CA HIS A 252 0.33 -15.71 23.44
C HIS A 252 0.23 -14.64 22.35
N VAL A 253 -0.46 -13.52 22.58
CA VAL A 253 -0.67 -12.45 21.60
C VAL A 253 -0.04 -11.16 22.10
N PHE A 254 0.90 -10.63 21.33
CA PHE A 254 1.67 -9.43 21.64
C PHE A 254 1.36 -8.33 20.64
N LEU A 255 1.07 -7.12 21.14
CA LEU A 255 0.81 -5.91 20.35
C LEU A 255 1.90 -4.85 20.64
N PRO A 256 3.12 -4.98 20.09
CA PRO A 256 4.22 -4.06 20.40
C PRO A 256 4.04 -2.65 19.83
N GLY A 257 2.97 -2.42 19.04
CA GLY A 257 2.72 -1.12 18.44
C GLY A 257 3.42 -0.90 17.10
N PHE A 258 3.57 0.37 16.74
CA PHE A 258 4.28 0.75 15.51
C PHE A 258 5.79 0.53 15.66
N ARG A 259 6.40 -0.05 14.62
CA ARG A 259 7.85 -0.29 14.59
C ARG A 259 8.46 0.25 13.30
N THR A 260 9.69 0.72 13.39
CA THR A 260 10.48 1.19 12.24
C THR A 260 11.35 0.08 11.63
N ASP A 261 11.65 -0.98 12.38
CA ASP A 261 12.43 -2.15 12.01
C ASP A 261 11.56 -3.35 11.58
N VAL A 262 10.43 -3.05 10.91
CA VAL A 262 9.41 -4.03 10.52
C VAL A 262 9.99 -5.20 9.74
N LEU A 263 10.86 -4.94 8.75
CA LEU A 263 11.51 -6.00 7.96
C LEU A 263 12.37 -6.93 8.80
N GLY A 264 13.08 -6.37 9.79
CA GLY A 264 13.84 -7.16 10.76
C GLY A 264 12.95 -8.06 11.61
N CYS A 265 11.78 -7.56 12.03
CA CYS A 265 10.78 -8.36 12.76
C CYS A 265 10.20 -9.47 11.86
N ILE A 266 9.85 -9.16 10.60
CA ILE A 266 9.32 -10.15 9.65
C ILE A 266 10.33 -11.28 9.42
N LYS A 267 11.62 -10.99 9.34
CA LYS A 267 12.67 -12.01 9.25
C LYS A 267 12.72 -12.95 10.46
N GLY A 268 12.19 -12.54 11.59
CA GLY A 268 12.08 -13.35 12.81
C GLY A 268 10.80 -14.17 12.92
N PHE A 269 9.80 -13.98 12.04
CA PHE A 269 8.57 -14.77 12.06
C PHE A 269 8.80 -16.15 11.46
N ASP A 270 8.10 -17.17 11.98
CA ASP A 270 8.00 -18.50 11.35
C ASP A 270 6.95 -18.51 10.25
N LEU A 271 5.86 -17.76 10.45
CA LEU A 271 4.72 -17.68 9.55
C LEU A 271 4.19 -16.25 9.54
N PHE A 272 3.74 -15.76 8.40
CA PHE A 272 3.05 -14.48 8.30
C PHE A 272 1.54 -14.70 8.09
N ALA A 273 0.71 -14.07 8.92
CA ALA A 273 -0.75 -14.17 8.83
C ALA A 273 -1.38 -12.82 8.51
N MET A 274 -2.31 -12.77 7.54
CA MET A 274 -3.09 -11.59 7.18
C MET A 274 -4.57 -11.90 7.16
N SER A 275 -5.33 -11.23 8.04
CA SER A 275 -6.76 -11.47 8.28
C SER A 275 -7.69 -10.45 7.65
N SER A 276 -7.22 -9.69 6.64
CA SER A 276 -7.96 -8.57 6.04
C SER A 276 -9.35 -8.99 5.54
N ILE A 277 -10.34 -8.12 5.77
CA ILE A 277 -11.69 -8.28 5.22
C ILE A 277 -11.71 -7.74 3.80
N THR A 278 -11.01 -6.64 3.57
CA THR A 278 -10.77 -6.04 2.26
C THR A 278 -9.30 -5.59 2.18
N GLU A 279 -8.71 -5.67 0.98
CA GLU A 279 -7.32 -5.34 0.76
C GLU A 279 -7.08 -4.85 -0.67
N GLY A 280 -6.30 -3.80 -0.83
CA GLY A 280 -5.89 -3.33 -2.16
C GLY A 280 -5.01 -4.34 -2.88
N LEU A 281 -3.83 -4.55 -2.36
CA LEU A 281 -2.88 -5.58 -2.80
C LEU A 281 -2.28 -6.32 -1.59
N GLY A 282 -1.95 -5.59 -0.50
CA GLY A 282 -1.32 -6.15 0.70
C GLY A 282 0.20 -6.05 0.65
N THR A 283 0.75 -4.85 0.71
CA THR A 283 2.22 -4.64 0.64
C THR A 283 2.99 -5.38 1.70
N SER A 284 2.44 -5.58 2.91
CA SER A 284 3.12 -6.37 3.95
C SER A 284 3.19 -7.87 3.62
N LEU A 285 2.37 -8.39 2.69
CA LEU A 285 2.57 -9.73 2.12
C LEU A 285 3.81 -9.77 1.25
N LEU A 286 4.04 -8.73 0.44
CA LEU A 286 5.25 -8.61 -0.38
C LEU A 286 6.49 -8.56 0.52
N ASP A 287 6.45 -7.80 1.62
CA ASP A 287 7.53 -7.75 2.62
C ASP A 287 7.80 -9.14 3.23
N ALA A 288 6.73 -9.87 3.60
CA ALA A 288 6.86 -11.20 4.20
C ALA A 288 7.41 -12.23 3.21
N MET A 289 6.91 -12.23 1.97
CA MET A 289 7.40 -13.10 0.90
C MET A 289 8.85 -12.78 0.53
N ALA A 290 9.24 -11.50 0.49
CA ALA A 290 10.62 -11.07 0.28
C ALA A 290 11.56 -11.48 1.43
N CYS A 291 11.02 -11.71 2.62
CA CYS A 291 11.73 -12.31 3.76
C CYS A 291 11.61 -13.85 3.79
N SER A 292 11.15 -14.50 2.73
CA SER A 292 10.94 -15.95 2.63
C SER A 292 10.02 -16.50 3.72
N ARG A 293 8.97 -15.76 4.09
CA ARG A 293 7.96 -16.26 5.03
C ARG A 293 6.80 -16.87 4.27
N ALA A 294 6.36 -18.07 4.68
CA ALA A 294 5.12 -18.64 4.21
C ALA A 294 3.93 -17.79 4.68
N ILE A 295 2.88 -17.77 3.88
CA ILE A 295 1.73 -16.90 4.11
C ILE A 295 0.50 -17.71 4.48
N VAL A 296 -0.27 -17.26 5.47
CA VAL A 296 -1.70 -17.58 5.63
C VAL A 296 -2.45 -16.26 5.49
N ALA A 297 -3.29 -16.13 4.50
CA ALA A 297 -4.02 -14.90 4.25
C ALA A 297 -5.47 -15.15 3.82
N THR A 298 -6.30 -14.12 3.94
CA THR A 298 -7.67 -14.16 3.45
C THR A 298 -7.73 -13.93 1.93
N GLU A 299 -8.75 -14.49 1.27
CA GLU A 299 -9.06 -14.24 -0.15
C GLU A 299 -9.72 -12.87 -0.37
N ALA A 300 -9.11 -11.80 0.16
CA ALA A 300 -9.65 -10.45 0.15
C ALA A 300 -8.98 -9.57 -0.91
N GLY A 301 -9.77 -8.92 -1.77
CA GLY A 301 -9.30 -7.93 -2.75
C GLY A 301 -8.18 -8.47 -3.65
N GLY A 302 -7.01 -7.79 -3.63
CA GLY A 302 -5.83 -8.15 -4.43
C GLY A 302 -4.94 -9.25 -3.81
N ILE A 303 -5.24 -9.79 -2.63
CA ILE A 303 -4.41 -10.82 -1.98
C ILE A 303 -4.20 -12.06 -2.89
N PRO A 304 -5.23 -12.60 -3.60
CA PRO A 304 -5.04 -13.74 -4.50
C PRO A 304 -4.15 -13.46 -5.72
N GLU A 305 -3.83 -12.20 -6.00
CA GLU A 305 -2.87 -11.84 -7.06
C GLU A 305 -1.42 -11.97 -6.58
N VAL A 306 -1.21 -11.81 -5.26
CA VAL A 306 0.09 -11.89 -4.60
C VAL A 306 0.38 -13.33 -4.17
N VAL A 307 -0.52 -13.94 -3.42
CA VAL A 307 -0.36 -15.30 -2.87
C VAL A 307 -0.90 -16.33 -3.86
N ASP A 308 -0.07 -17.29 -4.23
CA ASP A 308 -0.43 -18.46 -5.05
C ASP A 308 -0.83 -19.61 -4.12
N PRO A 309 -2.13 -19.98 -4.09
CA PRO A 309 -2.64 -20.95 -3.12
C PRO A 309 -1.95 -22.33 -3.21
N GLY A 310 -1.47 -22.83 -2.09
CA GLY A 310 -0.76 -24.11 -2.01
C GLY A 310 0.70 -24.06 -2.49
N VAL A 311 1.15 -22.96 -3.09
CA VAL A 311 2.52 -22.77 -3.60
C VAL A 311 3.31 -21.80 -2.74
N THR A 312 2.78 -20.58 -2.52
CA THR A 312 3.45 -19.54 -1.72
C THR A 312 2.80 -19.30 -0.37
N GLY A 313 1.66 -19.95 -0.11
CA GLY A 313 0.89 -19.83 1.11
C GLY A 313 -0.47 -20.47 1.00
N LEU A 314 -1.27 -20.33 2.04
CA LEU A 314 -2.65 -20.79 2.10
C LEU A 314 -3.61 -19.59 2.13
N LEU A 315 -4.67 -19.68 1.34
CA LEU A 315 -5.75 -18.71 1.33
C LEU A 315 -7.00 -19.27 2.00
N VAL A 316 -7.67 -18.41 2.78
CA VAL A 316 -8.89 -18.77 3.54
C VAL A 316 -9.97 -17.71 3.34
N PRO A 317 -11.25 -18.03 3.53
CA PRO A 317 -12.30 -17.02 3.44
C PRO A 317 -12.12 -15.90 4.48
N PRO A 318 -12.43 -14.63 4.12
CA PRO A 318 -12.48 -13.57 5.11
C PRO A 318 -13.52 -13.81 6.20
N ARG A 319 -13.22 -13.36 7.43
CA ARG A 319 -14.09 -13.50 8.61
C ARG A 319 -14.32 -14.96 9.05
N ASP A 320 -13.42 -15.87 8.68
CA ASP A 320 -13.45 -17.27 9.07
C ASP A 320 -12.24 -17.62 9.95
N PRO A 321 -12.31 -17.38 11.28
CA PRO A 321 -11.20 -17.68 12.18
C PRO A 321 -10.89 -19.17 12.29
N GLN A 322 -11.89 -20.04 12.07
CA GLN A 322 -11.70 -21.48 12.11
C GLN A 322 -10.79 -21.94 10.96
N ARG A 323 -11.09 -21.54 9.72
CA ARG A 323 -10.25 -21.86 8.56
C ARG A 323 -8.87 -21.22 8.66
N MET A 324 -8.78 -20.02 9.21
CA MET A 324 -7.49 -19.38 9.46
C MET A 324 -6.65 -20.15 10.47
N ALA A 325 -7.26 -20.61 11.56
CA ALA A 325 -6.58 -21.43 12.57
C ALA A 325 -6.10 -22.77 11.97
N GLU A 326 -6.95 -23.47 11.23
CA GLU A 326 -6.60 -24.73 10.56
C GLU A 326 -5.38 -24.56 9.64
N ALA A 327 -5.36 -23.49 8.83
CA ALA A 327 -4.24 -23.18 7.94
C ALA A 327 -2.95 -22.83 8.71
N ILE A 328 -3.05 -22.05 9.78
CA ILE A 328 -1.89 -21.72 10.64
C ILE A 328 -1.34 -22.98 11.31
N ILE A 329 -2.21 -23.83 11.90
CA ILE A 329 -1.80 -25.07 12.55
C ILE A 329 -1.07 -25.98 11.55
N ALA A 330 -1.64 -26.17 10.36
CA ALA A 330 -1.06 -27.01 9.33
C ALA A 330 0.38 -26.57 8.99
N LEU A 331 0.60 -25.27 8.79
CA LEU A 331 1.93 -24.76 8.47
C LEU A 331 2.89 -24.69 9.67
N LEU A 332 2.41 -24.54 10.90
CA LEU A 332 3.25 -24.63 12.09
C LEU A 332 3.73 -26.08 12.37
N GLN A 333 2.96 -27.07 11.95
CA GLN A 333 3.28 -28.49 12.10
C GLN A 333 4.08 -29.07 10.92
N ASP A 334 4.15 -28.37 9.78
CA ASP A 334 4.92 -28.76 8.59
C ASP A 334 6.06 -27.78 8.31
N ASP A 335 7.18 -27.97 8.98
CA ASP A 335 8.38 -27.12 8.80
C ASP A 335 8.94 -27.16 7.38
N THR A 336 8.83 -28.31 6.71
CA THR A 336 9.36 -28.47 5.35
C THR A 336 8.48 -27.74 4.34
N GLY A 337 7.18 -27.96 4.36
CA GLY A 337 6.22 -27.26 3.48
C GLY A 337 6.24 -25.76 3.73
N ARG A 338 6.30 -25.33 5.01
CA ARG A 338 6.39 -23.91 5.35
C ARG A 338 7.64 -23.24 4.73
N ARG A 339 8.81 -23.89 4.80
CA ARG A 339 10.03 -23.35 4.15
C ARG A 339 9.93 -23.32 2.64
N GLN A 340 9.43 -24.38 2.02
CA GLN A 340 9.24 -24.44 0.57
C GLN A 340 8.28 -23.34 0.08
N MET A 341 7.17 -23.09 0.78
CA MET A 341 6.26 -21.99 0.46
C MET A 341 6.91 -20.63 0.62
N GLY A 342 7.75 -20.44 1.64
CA GLY A 342 8.52 -19.20 1.84
C GLY A 342 9.50 -18.94 0.71
N GLU A 343 10.24 -19.97 0.26
CA GLU A 343 11.18 -19.89 -0.87
C GLU A 343 10.46 -19.61 -2.19
N ALA A 344 9.34 -20.28 -2.44
CA ALA A 344 8.48 -20.00 -3.60
C ALA A 344 7.92 -18.57 -3.58
N GLY A 345 7.54 -18.08 -2.39
CA GLY A 345 7.11 -16.71 -2.17
C GLY A 345 8.19 -15.69 -2.51
N PHE A 346 9.41 -15.92 -2.06
CA PHE A 346 10.57 -15.08 -2.39
C PHE A 346 10.84 -15.05 -3.90
N ALA A 347 10.82 -16.19 -4.57
CA ALA A 347 11.00 -16.29 -6.02
C ALA A 347 9.93 -15.48 -6.77
N ARG A 348 8.65 -15.66 -6.39
CA ARG A 348 7.52 -14.94 -7.01
C ARG A 348 7.62 -13.42 -6.84
N VAL A 349 7.95 -12.94 -5.65
CA VAL A 349 8.08 -11.50 -5.38
C VAL A 349 9.26 -10.91 -6.16
N SER A 350 10.39 -11.61 -6.20
CA SER A 350 11.59 -11.18 -6.91
C SER A 350 11.38 -11.09 -8.43
N GLU A 351 10.47 -11.87 -8.98
CA GLU A 351 10.14 -11.86 -10.41
C GLU A 351 9.05 -10.83 -10.76
N ARG A 352 7.99 -10.73 -9.92
CA ARG A 352 6.74 -10.08 -10.33
C ARG A 352 6.43 -8.76 -9.63
N PHE A 353 6.98 -8.52 -8.44
CA PHE A 353 6.58 -7.41 -7.57
C PHE A 353 7.77 -6.57 -7.12
N THR A 354 8.70 -6.28 -8.02
CA THR A 354 9.84 -5.41 -7.72
C THR A 354 9.54 -3.95 -7.99
N VAL A 355 10.28 -3.05 -7.33
CA VAL A 355 10.17 -1.60 -7.58
C VAL A 355 10.51 -1.26 -9.01
N GLU A 356 11.52 -1.91 -9.60
CA GLU A 356 11.95 -1.67 -10.98
C GLU A 356 10.81 -1.95 -11.96
N ARG A 357 10.08 -3.05 -11.75
CA ARG A 357 8.91 -3.42 -12.57
C ARG A 357 7.78 -2.41 -12.40
N MET A 358 7.42 -2.06 -11.17
CA MET A 358 6.39 -1.06 -10.87
C MET A 358 6.73 0.29 -11.53
N VAL A 359 7.98 0.72 -11.47
CA VAL A 359 8.45 1.98 -12.06
C VAL A 359 8.38 1.93 -13.59
N ALA A 360 8.84 0.83 -14.20
CA ALA A 360 8.79 0.66 -15.66
C ALA A 360 7.35 0.67 -16.18
N GLU A 361 6.43 -0.06 -15.51
CA GLU A 361 5.02 -0.09 -15.86
C GLU A 361 4.36 1.29 -15.65
N THR A 362 4.68 2.00 -14.56
CA THR A 362 4.21 3.38 -14.32
C THR A 362 4.69 4.33 -15.41
N ALA A 363 5.96 4.26 -15.80
CA ALA A 363 6.52 5.08 -16.88
C ALA A 363 5.84 4.79 -18.23
N ALA A 364 5.52 3.53 -18.50
CA ALA A 364 4.78 3.12 -19.70
C ALA A 364 3.35 3.71 -19.71
N VAL A 365 2.66 3.72 -18.55
CA VAL A 365 1.35 4.37 -18.41
C VAL A 365 1.47 5.87 -18.71
N TYR A 366 2.48 6.55 -18.21
CA TYR A 366 2.69 7.98 -18.48
C TYR A 366 2.91 8.23 -19.98
N ALA A 367 3.79 7.45 -20.62
CA ALA A 367 4.07 7.59 -22.06
C ALA A 367 2.79 7.38 -22.89
N ARG A 368 1.98 6.37 -22.56
CA ARG A 368 0.69 6.10 -23.21
C ARG A 368 -0.26 7.28 -23.05
N VAL A 369 -0.48 7.76 -21.82
CA VAL A 369 -1.46 8.81 -21.53
C VAL A 369 -1.08 10.14 -22.18
N VAL A 370 0.22 10.50 -22.19
CA VAL A 370 0.70 11.72 -22.84
C VAL A 370 0.65 11.59 -24.37
N GLY A 371 0.99 10.40 -24.91
CA GLY A 371 1.00 10.16 -26.36
C GLY A 371 -0.38 10.04 -27.00
N THR A 372 -1.41 9.63 -26.27
CA THR A 372 -2.79 9.48 -26.79
C THR A 372 -3.64 10.75 -26.68
N ARG A 373 -3.16 11.79 -26.03
CA ARG A 373 -3.88 13.05 -25.94
C ARG A 373 -3.78 13.83 -27.25
N PRO A 374 -4.90 14.38 -27.77
CA PRO A 374 -4.95 15.13 -29.01
C PRO A 374 -4.17 16.43 -28.96
#